data_aa526a1b5c00f1c0bb445f4e5adef55f
#
_entry.id   aa526a1b5c00f1c0bb445f4e5adef55f
#
_cell.length_a   1.000
_cell.length_b   1.000
_cell.length_c   1.000
_cell.angle_alpha   90.00
_cell.angle_beta   90.00
_cell.angle_gamma   90.00
#
_symmetry.space_group_name_H-M   'P 1'
#
loop_
_entity.id
_entity.type
_entity.pdbx_description
1 polymer ?
#
loop_
_entity_poly.entity_id
_entity_poly.type
_entity_poly.pdbx_seq_one_letter_code
_entity_poly.pdbx_strand_id
1 'polypeptide(L)'
;MAQKNSKSAFVKFERVQKSYDGETLVVKDLNLEIPKGEFLTMLGPSGSGKTTCLMMLAGFETATHGEIMLNGISINNIPPHKRGIGMVFQNYALFPHMSVAENLSFPLEVRKLDKTTREEKVNRALDMVEMGDFKGRRPAQLSGGQQQRIALARALVFEPELVLMDEPLGALDKQLREKMQFEITALAHRLGITVVYVTHDQTEALTMSDRVAVFNDGRIQQLATPDQLYEEPENSFVAQFIGENNTLNGTVAKLKNETATVKLDSGEVIDCKPVNVSTVGERTQVSIRPERVELNKKRLPPGSHTLTAEVLEFIYMGDVFRTRLRVAGSDDFIVKTRNSSDQVRLNPGEKIEIGWSPSCCRALDAESINI
;
A
#
# COMPACT_ATOMS: atom_id res chain seq x y z
N MET A 1 -31.54 7.54 -0.06
CA MET A 1 -30.88 7.39 -1.36
C MET A 1 -29.94 8.57 -1.53
N ALA A 2 -28.67 8.42 -1.15
CA ALA A 2 -27.65 9.45 -1.37
C ALA A 2 -27.13 9.27 -2.79
N GLN A 3 -27.30 10.28 -3.63
CA GLN A 3 -26.65 10.35 -4.94
C GLN A 3 -25.14 10.26 -4.72
N LYS A 4 -24.53 9.13 -5.10
CA LYS A 4 -23.08 9.06 -5.34
C LYS A 4 -22.80 10.06 -6.48
N ASN A 5 -22.30 11.25 -6.13
CA ASN A 5 -21.59 12.10 -7.08
C ASN A 5 -20.36 11.29 -7.54
N SER A 6 -20.47 10.63 -8.65
CA SER A 6 -19.32 10.03 -9.33
C SER A 6 -18.44 11.20 -9.80
N LYS A 7 -17.41 11.57 -9.01
CA LYS A 7 -16.34 12.42 -9.51
C LYS A 7 -15.81 11.71 -10.77
N SER A 8 -15.86 12.36 -11.91
CA SER A 8 -15.32 11.78 -13.15
C SER A 8 -13.86 11.38 -12.94
N ALA A 9 -13.47 10.22 -13.45
CA ALA A 9 -12.10 9.73 -13.34
C ALA A 9 -11.14 10.73 -13.98
N PHE A 10 -10.15 11.19 -13.24
CA PHE A 10 -9.10 12.09 -13.74
C PHE A 10 -8.02 11.28 -14.46
N VAL A 11 -7.60 10.15 -13.88
CA VAL A 11 -6.78 9.15 -14.56
C VAL A 11 -7.60 7.87 -14.70
N LYS A 12 -7.60 7.27 -15.89
CA LYS A 12 -8.28 6.00 -16.14
C LYS A 12 -7.39 5.06 -16.92
N PHE A 13 -7.24 3.84 -16.40
CA PHE A 13 -6.73 2.67 -17.12
C PHE A 13 -7.92 1.83 -17.52
N GLU A 14 -8.03 1.49 -18.80
CA GLU A 14 -9.12 0.67 -19.33
C GLU A 14 -8.56 -0.53 -20.06
N ARG A 15 -8.71 -1.74 -19.47
CA ARG A 15 -8.22 -3.02 -19.96
C ARG A 15 -6.75 -2.99 -20.42
N VAL A 16 -5.92 -2.27 -19.65
CA VAL A 16 -4.52 -2.08 -20.01
C VAL A 16 -3.72 -3.36 -19.77
N GLN A 17 -2.94 -3.74 -20.78
CA GLN A 17 -2.02 -4.87 -20.73
C GLN A 17 -0.63 -4.43 -21.18
N LYS A 18 0.41 -5.08 -20.62
CA LYS A 18 1.80 -4.88 -21.01
C LYS A 18 2.53 -6.20 -21.10
N SER A 19 3.15 -6.42 -22.25
CA SER A 19 4.17 -7.45 -22.47
C SER A 19 5.42 -6.80 -23.03
N TYR A 20 6.60 -7.32 -22.68
CA TYR A 20 7.88 -6.89 -23.21
C TYR A 20 8.41 -7.83 -24.30
N ASP A 21 8.04 -9.10 -24.23
CA ASP A 21 8.47 -10.18 -25.15
C ASP A 21 7.38 -10.59 -26.16
N GLY A 22 6.16 -10.06 -25.98
CA GLY A 22 4.98 -10.41 -26.78
C GLY A 22 4.25 -11.67 -26.30
N GLU A 23 4.80 -12.42 -25.37
CA GLU A 23 4.25 -13.68 -24.84
C GLU A 23 3.75 -13.53 -23.39
N THR A 24 4.60 -13.00 -22.53
CA THR A 24 4.32 -12.90 -21.08
C THR A 24 3.75 -11.53 -20.73
N LEU A 25 2.56 -11.51 -20.11
CA LEU A 25 1.95 -10.28 -19.63
C LEU A 25 2.47 -9.93 -18.22
N VAL A 26 3.19 -8.81 -18.12
CA VAL A 26 3.63 -8.20 -16.85
C VAL A 26 2.49 -7.42 -16.20
N VAL A 27 1.61 -6.81 -16.99
CA VAL A 27 0.35 -6.19 -16.54
C VAL A 27 -0.79 -6.86 -17.28
N LYS A 28 -1.76 -7.38 -16.51
CA LYS A 28 -2.86 -8.23 -17.00
C LYS A 28 -4.19 -7.56 -16.74
N ASP A 29 -4.84 -7.03 -17.78
CA ASP A 29 -6.21 -6.45 -17.72
C ASP A 29 -6.41 -5.42 -16.60
N LEU A 30 -5.52 -4.40 -16.56
CA LEU A 30 -5.59 -3.34 -15.55
C LEU A 30 -6.78 -2.41 -15.83
N ASN A 31 -7.71 -2.35 -14.88
CA ASN A 31 -8.82 -1.43 -14.83
C ASN A 31 -8.71 -0.61 -13.54
N LEU A 32 -8.49 0.70 -13.64
CA LEU A 32 -8.28 1.57 -12.49
C LEU A 32 -8.75 2.99 -12.79
N GLU A 33 -9.55 3.56 -11.91
CA GLU A 33 -10.00 4.95 -11.98
C GLU A 33 -9.49 5.72 -10.76
N ILE A 34 -8.87 6.87 -11.00
CA ILE A 34 -8.30 7.75 -9.98
C ILE A 34 -8.98 9.12 -10.11
N PRO A 35 -9.76 9.55 -9.12
CA PRO A 35 -10.34 10.89 -9.06
C PRO A 35 -9.27 11.98 -8.94
N LYS A 36 -9.61 13.20 -9.37
CA LYS A 36 -8.75 14.36 -9.19
C LYS A 36 -8.55 14.68 -7.70
N GLY A 37 -7.29 14.94 -7.31
CA GLY A 37 -6.90 15.27 -5.95
C GLY A 37 -6.73 14.07 -5.02
N GLU A 38 -6.81 12.85 -5.53
CA GLU A 38 -6.60 11.63 -4.76
C GLU A 38 -5.12 11.29 -4.62
N PHE A 39 -4.72 10.81 -3.45
CA PHE A 39 -3.44 10.16 -3.21
C PHE A 39 -3.65 8.63 -3.30
N LEU A 40 -3.33 8.05 -4.46
CA LEU A 40 -3.43 6.61 -4.69
C LEU A 40 -2.05 5.95 -4.57
N THR A 41 -1.97 4.88 -3.78
CA THR A 41 -0.76 4.04 -3.74
C THR A 41 -0.97 2.72 -4.46
N MET A 42 -0.01 2.33 -5.30
CA MET A 42 0.15 0.99 -5.85
C MET A 42 1.14 0.23 -4.97
N LEU A 43 0.64 -0.76 -4.23
CA LEU A 43 1.40 -1.56 -3.27
C LEU A 43 1.48 -3.01 -3.73
N GLY A 44 2.58 -3.71 -3.48
CA GLY A 44 2.71 -5.13 -3.81
C GLY A 44 4.16 -5.60 -3.85
N PRO A 45 4.41 -6.90 -3.99
CA PRO A 45 5.76 -7.44 -4.07
C PRO A 45 6.51 -6.96 -5.31
N SER A 46 7.84 -7.09 -5.29
CA SER A 46 8.68 -6.79 -6.46
C SER A 46 8.26 -7.63 -7.67
N GLY A 47 8.24 -7.04 -8.86
CA GLY A 47 7.83 -7.73 -10.08
C GLY A 47 6.32 -7.83 -10.30
N SER A 48 5.46 -7.31 -9.44
CA SER A 48 3.99 -7.36 -9.59
C SER A 48 3.41 -6.41 -10.65
N GLY A 49 4.23 -5.60 -11.35
CA GLY A 49 3.79 -4.74 -12.45
C GLY A 49 3.57 -3.26 -12.10
N LYS A 50 3.72 -2.83 -10.82
CA LYS A 50 3.46 -1.45 -10.35
C LYS A 50 4.26 -0.38 -11.09
N THR A 51 5.60 -0.50 -11.08
CA THR A 51 6.50 0.43 -11.78
C THR A 51 6.19 0.46 -13.27
N THR A 52 5.85 -0.68 -13.88
CA THR A 52 5.43 -0.74 -15.30
C THR A 52 4.16 0.09 -15.53
N CYS A 53 3.16 0.00 -14.65
CA CYS A 53 1.95 0.83 -14.73
C CYS A 53 2.28 2.32 -14.61
N LEU A 54 3.16 2.68 -13.65
CA LEU A 54 3.61 4.05 -13.48
C LEU A 54 4.36 4.57 -14.71
N MET A 55 5.26 3.78 -15.30
CA MET A 55 6.01 4.13 -16.50
C MET A 55 5.12 4.29 -17.73
N MET A 56 4.08 3.47 -17.87
CA MET A 56 3.08 3.64 -18.92
C MET A 56 2.30 4.94 -18.74
N LEU A 57 1.90 5.30 -17.50
CA LEU A 57 1.23 6.57 -17.21
C LEU A 57 2.14 7.78 -17.45
N ALA A 58 3.43 7.67 -17.11
CA ALA A 58 4.44 8.69 -17.37
C ALA A 58 4.79 8.84 -18.87
N GLY A 59 4.58 7.79 -19.68
CA GLY A 59 4.87 7.76 -21.12
C GLY A 59 6.27 7.29 -21.48
N PHE A 60 6.99 6.69 -20.53
CA PHE A 60 8.27 6.02 -20.80
C PHE A 60 8.08 4.61 -21.36
N GLU A 61 6.91 4.02 -21.12
CA GLU A 61 6.48 2.75 -21.67
C GLU A 61 5.15 2.91 -22.40
N THR A 62 4.91 2.08 -23.41
CA THR A 62 3.64 2.01 -24.13
C THR A 62 2.85 0.78 -23.71
N ALA A 63 1.54 0.92 -23.53
CA ALA A 63 0.66 -0.22 -23.32
C ALA A 63 0.67 -1.13 -24.57
N THR A 64 0.67 -2.45 -24.36
CA THR A 64 0.51 -3.41 -25.46
C THR A 64 -0.95 -3.45 -25.94
N HIS A 65 -1.89 -3.40 -24.99
CA HIS A 65 -3.33 -3.31 -25.26
C HIS A 65 -3.99 -2.39 -24.23
N GLY A 66 -5.22 -1.94 -24.55
CA GLY A 66 -6.00 -1.07 -23.68
C GLY A 66 -5.64 0.40 -23.82
N GLU A 67 -6.27 1.22 -23.01
CA GLU A 67 -6.18 2.68 -23.12
C GLU A 67 -5.91 3.32 -21.76
N ILE A 68 -5.04 4.35 -21.76
CA ILE A 68 -4.77 5.19 -20.59
C ILE A 68 -5.26 6.58 -20.91
N MET A 69 -6.13 7.11 -20.07
CA MET A 69 -6.72 8.43 -20.23
C MET A 69 -6.31 9.34 -19.08
N LEU A 70 -6.03 10.59 -19.41
CA LEU A 70 -5.83 11.69 -18.46
C LEU A 70 -6.83 12.80 -18.77
N ASN A 71 -7.68 13.11 -17.81
CA ASN A 71 -8.76 14.10 -17.96
C ASN A 71 -9.64 13.84 -19.21
N GLY A 72 -9.97 12.55 -19.45
CA GLY A 72 -10.78 12.11 -20.59
C GLY A 72 -10.05 12.08 -21.95
N ILE A 73 -8.76 12.42 -21.99
CA ILE A 73 -7.94 12.40 -23.22
C ILE A 73 -7.02 11.17 -23.18
N SER A 74 -7.03 10.40 -24.27
CA SER A 74 -6.09 9.28 -24.43
C SER A 74 -4.64 9.78 -24.51
N ILE A 75 -3.77 9.19 -23.67
CA ILE A 75 -2.36 9.61 -23.61
C ILE A 75 -1.38 8.53 -24.12
N ASN A 76 -1.86 7.43 -24.67
CA ASN A 76 -1.00 6.32 -25.15
C ASN A 76 0.09 6.80 -26.11
N ASN A 77 -0.23 7.71 -27.02
CA ASN A 77 0.68 8.22 -28.05
C ASN A 77 1.28 9.60 -27.70
N ILE A 78 1.03 10.12 -26.49
CA ILE A 78 1.57 11.41 -26.06
C ILE A 78 2.94 11.18 -25.39
N PRO A 79 4.03 11.79 -25.88
CA PRO A 79 5.36 11.61 -25.29
C PRO A 79 5.41 12.24 -23.87
N PRO A 80 6.30 11.77 -22.97
CA PRO A 80 6.37 12.16 -21.57
C PRO A 80 6.36 13.68 -21.33
N HIS A 81 7.18 14.43 -22.06
CA HIS A 81 7.32 15.88 -21.89
C HIS A 81 6.08 16.69 -22.26
N LYS A 82 5.08 16.10 -22.94
CA LYS A 82 3.83 16.73 -23.32
C LYS A 82 2.64 16.33 -22.44
N ARG A 83 2.82 15.37 -21.52
CA ARG A 83 1.71 14.91 -20.65
C ARG A 83 1.41 15.85 -19.49
N GLY A 84 2.30 16.81 -19.17
CA GLY A 84 2.11 17.74 -18.05
C GLY A 84 2.20 17.06 -16.65
N ILE A 85 2.83 15.92 -16.58
CA ILE A 85 2.95 15.08 -15.36
C ILE A 85 4.27 15.37 -14.68
N GLY A 86 4.25 15.55 -13.34
CA GLY A 86 5.45 15.58 -12.49
C GLY A 86 5.90 14.17 -12.16
N MET A 87 7.21 13.94 -12.04
CA MET A 87 7.74 12.62 -11.66
C MET A 87 8.90 12.71 -10.68
N VAL A 88 8.83 11.88 -9.65
CA VAL A 88 9.92 11.62 -8.69
C VAL A 88 10.35 10.17 -8.86
N PHE A 89 11.62 9.95 -9.22
CA PHE A 89 12.21 8.63 -9.41
C PHE A 89 12.82 8.11 -8.11
N GLN A 90 12.99 6.81 -8.01
CA GLN A 90 13.56 6.11 -6.85
C GLN A 90 14.94 6.64 -6.44
N ASN A 91 15.79 7.01 -7.41
CA ASN A 91 17.12 7.58 -7.19
C ASN A 91 17.14 9.10 -7.29
N TYR A 92 15.95 9.74 -7.17
CA TYR A 92 15.73 11.19 -7.30
C TYR A 92 16.06 11.77 -8.69
N ALA A 93 16.92 11.15 -9.46
CA ALA A 93 17.37 11.52 -10.81
C ALA A 93 17.74 13.01 -10.95
N LEU A 94 18.37 13.61 -9.90
CA LEU A 94 18.88 14.97 -9.96
C LEU A 94 20.10 15.03 -10.90
N PHE A 95 20.20 16.10 -11.67
CA PHE A 95 21.34 16.32 -12.54
C PHE A 95 22.57 16.71 -11.69
N PRO A 96 23.61 15.85 -11.59
CA PRO A 96 24.69 16.05 -10.63
C PRO A 96 25.60 17.24 -10.95
N HIS A 97 25.66 17.64 -12.20
CA HIS A 97 26.44 18.78 -12.70
C HIS A 97 25.73 20.13 -12.57
N MET A 98 24.43 20.12 -12.30
CA MET A 98 23.59 21.31 -12.11
C MET A 98 23.45 21.66 -10.62
N SER A 99 23.33 22.94 -10.31
CA SER A 99 22.91 23.41 -8.98
C SER A 99 21.43 23.06 -8.72
N VAL A 100 20.99 23.26 -7.49
CA VAL A 100 19.58 23.09 -7.10
C VAL A 100 18.67 23.99 -7.96
N ALA A 101 19.03 25.27 -8.10
CA ALA A 101 18.24 26.19 -8.92
C ALA A 101 18.16 25.76 -10.40
N GLU A 102 19.26 25.29 -10.97
CA GLU A 102 19.28 24.79 -12.36
C GLU A 102 18.47 23.51 -12.51
N ASN A 103 18.52 22.59 -11.55
CA ASN A 103 17.64 21.40 -11.55
C ASN A 103 16.17 21.76 -11.59
N LEU A 104 15.73 22.79 -10.83
CA LEU A 104 14.34 23.25 -10.81
C LEU A 104 14.01 24.08 -12.05
N SER A 105 14.96 24.83 -12.60
CA SER A 105 14.76 25.65 -13.81
C SER A 105 14.58 24.78 -15.06
N PHE A 106 15.24 23.61 -15.13
CA PHE A 106 15.27 22.76 -16.30
C PHE A 106 13.87 22.39 -16.86
N PRO A 107 12.89 21.92 -16.04
CA PRO A 107 11.54 21.65 -16.54
C PRO A 107 10.81 22.86 -17.10
N LEU A 108 11.15 24.06 -16.62
CA LEU A 108 10.57 25.32 -17.08
C LEU A 108 11.22 25.81 -18.38
N GLU A 109 12.54 25.56 -18.56
CA GLU A 109 13.27 25.82 -19.79
C GLU A 109 12.75 24.99 -20.96
N VAL A 110 12.51 23.69 -20.72
CA VAL A 110 11.91 22.80 -21.72
C VAL A 110 10.53 23.31 -22.16
N ARG A 111 9.80 23.98 -21.26
CA ARG A 111 8.50 24.63 -21.53
C ARG A 111 8.62 26.03 -22.11
N LYS A 112 9.86 26.52 -22.36
CA LYS A 112 10.17 27.81 -22.97
C LYS A 112 9.64 29.02 -22.18
N LEU A 113 9.57 28.94 -20.84
CA LEU A 113 9.24 30.09 -20.01
C LEU A 113 10.40 31.10 -20.02
N ASP A 114 10.09 32.38 -19.94
CA ASP A 114 11.07 33.46 -19.82
C ASP A 114 11.86 33.36 -18.49
N LYS A 115 13.01 34.05 -18.43
CA LYS A 115 13.93 33.96 -17.30
C LYS A 115 13.32 34.43 -15.98
N THR A 116 12.57 35.53 -16.02
CA THR A 116 11.95 36.13 -14.83
C THR A 116 10.91 35.19 -14.22
N THR A 117 10.00 34.68 -15.03
CA THR A 117 8.97 33.69 -14.63
C THR A 117 9.61 32.43 -14.09
N ARG A 118 10.73 31.95 -14.68
CA ARG A 118 11.47 30.78 -14.16
C ARG A 118 12.03 31.04 -12.77
N GLU A 119 12.68 32.19 -12.55
CA GLU A 119 13.27 32.55 -11.25
C GLU A 119 12.19 32.64 -10.16
N GLU A 120 11.05 33.23 -10.44
CA GLU A 120 9.91 33.31 -9.52
C GLU A 120 9.38 31.92 -9.15
N LYS A 121 9.14 31.06 -10.14
CA LYS A 121 8.64 29.69 -9.91
C LYS A 121 9.68 28.82 -9.15
N VAL A 122 10.96 28.94 -9.45
CA VAL A 122 12.04 28.24 -8.74
C VAL A 122 12.07 28.66 -7.27
N ASN A 123 12.03 29.97 -6.98
CA ASN A 123 12.02 30.46 -5.60
C ASN A 123 10.77 29.92 -4.86
N ARG A 124 9.59 30.07 -5.43
CA ARG A 124 8.35 29.55 -4.85
C ARG A 124 8.40 28.05 -4.58
N ALA A 125 8.96 27.25 -5.50
CA ALA A 125 9.10 25.81 -5.31
C ALA A 125 10.09 25.46 -4.21
N LEU A 126 11.18 26.22 -4.07
CA LEU A 126 12.17 26.06 -2.98
C LEU A 126 11.58 26.43 -1.61
N ASP A 127 10.81 27.51 -1.54
CA ASP A 127 10.12 27.93 -0.31
C ASP A 127 9.10 26.89 0.13
N MET A 128 8.39 26.28 -0.83
CA MET A 128 7.38 25.24 -0.57
C MET A 128 7.94 24.00 0.13
N VAL A 129 9.22 23.66 -0.13
CA VAL A 129 9.92 22.51 0.47
C VAL A 129 10.98 22.92 1.49
N GLU A 130 11.01 24.19 1.91
CA GLU A 130 11.95 24.76 2.89
C GLU A 130 13.44 24.60 2.50
N MET A 131 13.75 24.81 1.22
CA MET A 131 15.10 24.60 0.67
C MET A 131 15.72 25.87 0.03
N GLY A 132 15.21 27.07 0.34
CA GLY A 132 15.68 28.34 -0.22
C GLY A 132 17.17 28.59 -0.08
N ASP A 133 17.75 28.30 1.11
CA ASP A 133 19.16 28.50 1.41
C ASP A 133 20.11 27.58 0.61
N PHE A 134 19.56 26.53 -0.03
CA PHE A 134 20.33 25.53 -0.78
C PHE A 134 20.40 25.80 -2.28
N LYS A 135 19.83 26.91 -2.76
CA LYS A 135 19.66 27.25 -4.17
C LYS A 135 20.92 27.09 -5.02
N GLY A 136 22.08 27.46 -4.47
CA GLY A 136 23.38 27.41 -5.18
C GLY A 136 24.14 26.08 -5.01
N ARG A 137 23.66 25.15 -4.17
CA ARG A 137 24.35 23.87 -3.93
C ARG A 137 24.12 22.89 -5.08
N ARG A 138 25.04 21.93 -5.20
CA ARG A 138 24.89 20.76 -6.10
C ARG A 138 24.36 19.56 -5.34
N PRO A 139 23.73 18.56 -6.01
CA PRO A 139 23.19 17.37 -5.37
C PRO A 139 24.17 16.65 -4.42
N ALA A 140 25.45 16.54 -4.78
CA ALA A 140 26.47 15.90 -3.95
C ALA A 140 26.75 16.62 -2.60
N GLN A 141 26.26 17.85 -2.43
CA GLN A 141 26.40 18.64 -1.21
C GLN A 141 25.14 18.59 -0.33
N LEU A 142 24.18 17.73 -0.66
CA LEU A 142 22.89 17.57 0.01
C LEU A 142 22.79 16.20 0.67
N SER A 143 22.12 16.15 1.83
CA SER A 143 21.70 14.86 2.42
C SER A 143 20.61 14.18 1.57
N GLY A 144 20.38 12.88 1.79
CA GLY A 144 19.35 12.12 1.05
C GLY A 144 17.96 12.77 1.14
N GLY A 145 17.52 13.18 2.33
CA GLY A 145 16.24 13.88 2.49
C GLY A 145 16.19 15.27 1.82
N GLN A 146 17.32 16.00 1.78
CA GLN A 146 17.41 17.25 1.02
C GLN A 146 17.33 16.99 -0.49
N GLN A 147 18.00 15.97 -1.01
CA GLN A 147 17.89 15.59 -2.42
C GLN A 147 16.45 15.20 -2.80
N GLN A 148 15.79 14.49 -1.93
CA GLN A 148 14.38 14.11 -2.12
C GLN A 148 13.47 15.34 -2.17
N ARG A 149 13.60 16.28 -1.23
CA ARG A 149 12.83 17.55 -1.25
C ARG A 149 13.08 18.35 -2.54
N ILE A 150 14.31 18.37 -3.02
CA ILE A 150 14.63 19.01 -4.31
C ILE A 150 14.00 18.26 -5.49
N ALA A 151 14.00 16.92 -5.49
CA ALA A 151 13.34 16.14 -6.52
C ALA A 151 11.81 16.37 -6.54
N LEU A 152 11.20 16.46 -5.35
CA LEU A 152 9.79 16.80 -5.19
C LEU A 152 9.50 18.23 -5.69
N ALA A 153 10.32 19.23 -5.29
CA ALA A 153 10.20 20.60 -5.78
C ALA A 153 10.34 20.69 -7.30
N ARG A 154 11.27 19.93 -7.90
CA ARG A 154 11.44 19.86 -9.36
C ARG A 154 10.21 19.27 -10.05
N ALA A 155 9.59 18.25 -9.47
CA ALA A 155 8.37 17.67 -10.00
C ALA A 155 7.16 18.63 -9.91
N LEU A 156 7.15 19.54 -8.93
CA LEU A 156 6.07 20.48 -8.65
C LEU A 156 6.27 21.87 -9.29
N VAL A 157 7.49 22.26 -9.72
CA VAL A 157 7.85 23.61 -10.11
C VAL A 157 7.01 24.19 -11.25
N PHE A 158 6.46 23.36 -12.11
CA PHE A 158 5.57 23.75 -13.21
C PHE A 158 4.07 23.57 -12.90
N GLU A 159 3.74 23.32 -11.62
CA GLU A 159 2.37 23.22 -11.09
C GLU A 159 1.53 22.13 -11.80
N PRO A 160 2.00 20.85 -11.81
CA PRO A 160 1.26 19.76 -12.45
C PRO A 160 -0.01 19.42 -11.66
N GLU A 161 -1.03 18.90 -12.34
CA GLU A 161 -2.23 18.35 -11.71
C GLU A 161 -2.03 16.88 -11.26
N LEU A 162 -1.01 16.19 -11.79
CA LEU A 162 -0.66 14.80 -11.50
C LEU A 162 0.83 14.67 -11.21
N VAL A 163 1.17 14.03 -10.11
CA VAL A 163 2.54 13.67 -9.74
C VAL A 163 2.66 12.16 -9.57
N LEU A 164 3.65 11.57 -10.19
CA LEU A 164 4.00 10.16 -10.08
C LEU A 164 5.25 10.03 -9.21
N MET A 165 5.25 9.04 -8.30
CA MET A 165 6.37 8.79 -7.41
C MET A 165 6.70 7.29 -7.40
N ASP A 166 7.94 6.94 -7.79
CA ASP A 166 8.42 5.56 -7.83
C ASP A 166 9.38 5.31 -6.66
N GLU A 167 8.90 4.66 -5.61
CA GLU A 167 9.64 4.31 -4.37
C GLU A 167 10.52 5.46 -3.80
N PRO A 168 10.00 6.69 -3.68
CA PRO A 168 10.84 7.86 -3.39
C PRO A 168 11.44 7.87 -1.97
N LEU A 169 10.95 7.05 -1.04
CA LEU A 169 11.39 7.00 0.36
C LEU A 169 12.34 5.83 0.66
N GLY A 170 12.58 4.93 -0.29
CA GLY A 170 13.31 3.69 -0.07
C GLY A 170 14.75 3.85 0.40
N ALA A 171 15.43 4.96 0.05
CA ALA A 171 16.81 5.23 0.42
C ALA A 171 16.99 5.96 1.77
N LEU A 172 15.90 6.28 2.47
CA LEU A 172 15.95 7.05 3.72
C LEU A 172 15.97 6.14 4.96
N ASP A 173 16.61 6.62 6.04
CA ASP A 173 16.48 6.01 7.36
C ASP A 173 15.02 6.10 7.88
N LYS A 174 14.70 5.28 8.89
CA LYS A 174 13.32 5.15 9.40
C LYS A 174 12.72 6.48 9.87
N GLN A 175 13.48 7.25 10.69
CA GLN A 175 12.96 8.47 11.30
C GLN A 175 12.71 9.56 10.25
N LEU A 176 13.62 9.71 9.30
CA LEU A 176 13.48 10.67 8.21
C LEU A 176 12.36 10.24 7.26
N ARG A 177 12.21 8.94 6.99
CA ARG A 177 11.12 8.39 6.16
C ARG A 177 9.75 8.73 6.76
N GLU A 178 9.53 8.46 8.06
CA GLU A 178 8.28 8.80 8.74
C GLU A 178 7.97 10.31 8.65
N LYS A 179 8.96 11.17 8.85
CA LYS A 179 8.79 12.62 8.70
C LYS A 179 8.38 13.00 7.26
N MET A 180 9.07 12.44 6.27
CA MET A 180 8.81 12.74 4.86
C MET A 180 7.44 12.25 4.38
N GLN A 181 6.92 11.13 4.91
CA GLN A 181 5.55 10.66 4.65
C GLN A 181 4.53 11.76 4.98
N PHE A 182 4.60 12.32 6.19
CA PHE A 182 3.68 13.39 6.61
C PHE A 182 3.83 14.66 5.76
N GLU A 183 5.07 15.07 5.45
CA GLU A 183 5.33 16.28 4.67
C GLU A 183 4.79 16.16 3.23
N ILE A 184 5.02 15.02 2.56
CA ILE A 184 4.55 14.77 1.19
C ILE A 184 3.02 14.75 1.15
N THR A 185 2.39 14.02 2.08
CA THR A 185 0.92 13.92 2.14
C THR A 185 0.28 15.29 2.41
N ALA A 186 0.80 16.04 3.41
CA ALA A 186 0.31 17.37 3.72
C ALA A 186 0.47 18.34 2.54
N LEU A 187 1.58 18.25 1.82
CA LEU A 187 1.85 19.07 0.64
C LEU A 187 0.88 18.74 -0.50
N ALA A 188 0.68 17.44 -0.79
CA ALA A 188 -0.23 16.99 -1.83
C ALA A 188 -1.67 17.48 -1.59
N HIS A 189 -2.18 17.30 -0.37
CA HIS A 189 -3.52 17.77 0.02
C HIS A 189 -3.64 19.28 -0.01
N ARG A 190 -2.64 20.02 0.49
CA ARG A 190 -2.64 21.50 0.47
C ARG A 190 -2.69 22.08 -0.94
N LEU A 191 -2.02 21.41 -1.89
CA LEU A 191 -1.98 21.83 -3.30
C LEU A 191 -3.15 21.27 -4.13
N GLY A 192 -3.90 20.29 -3.60
CA GLY A 192 -5.00 19.62 -4.31
C GLY A 192 -4.53 18.82 -5.53
N ILE A 193 -3.27 18.33 -5.53
CA ILE A 193 -2.71 17.55 -6.64
C ILE A 193 -3.10 16.07 -6.51
N THR A 194 -3.25 15.43 -7.67
CA THR A 194 -3.41 13.97 -7.73
C THR A 194 -2.03 13.32 -7.64
N VAL A 195 -1.89 12.28 -6.82
CA VAL A 195 -0.63 11.55 -6.66
C VAL A 195 -0.85 10.08 -6.98
N VAL A 196 0.03 9.50 -7.80
CA VAL A 196 0.16 8.05 -7.95
C VAL A 196 1.53 7.64 -7.40
N TYR A 197 1.50 6.91 -6.31
CA TYR A 197 2.65 6.52 -5.53
C TYR A 197 2.90 5.01 -5.66
N VAL A 198 4.12 4.60 -5.92
CA VAL A 198 4.52 3.19 -5.94
C VAL A 198 5.42 2.90 -4.76
N THR A 199 5.12 1.85 -4.03
CA THR A 199 5.96 1.34 -2.94
C THR A 199 5.78 -0.17 -2.74
N HIS A 200 6.73 -0.78 -2.04
CA HIS A 200 6.59 -2.11 -1.46
C HIS A 200 6.47 -2.06 0.08
N ASP A 201 6.56 -0.87 0.68
CA ASP A 201 6.40 -0.66 2.13
C ASP A 201 4.92 -0.47 2.49
N GLN A 202 4.39 -1.40 3.29
CA GLN A 202 3.00 -1.37 3.73
C GLN A 202 2.70 -0.18 4.64
N THR A 203 3.68 0.26 5.45
CA THR A 203 3.51 1.40 6.36
C THR A 203 3.30 2.68 5.57
N GLU A 204 4.10 2.89 4.50
CA GLU A 204 3.92 4.02 3.58
C GLU A 204 2.51 4.01 2.97
N ALA A 205 2.10 2.87 2.41
CA ALA A 205 0.79 2.75 1.77
C ALA A 205 -0.37 3.02 2.73
N LEU A 206 -0.31 2.46 3.96
CA LEU A 206 -1.39 2.61 4.94
C LEU A 206 -1.45 4.00 5.59
N THR A 207 -0.33 4.75 5.63
CA THR A 207 -0.28 6.07 6.29
C THR A 207 -0.50 7.25 5.36
N MET A 208 -0.16 7.12 4.07
CA MET A 208 -0.15 8.24 3.12
C MET A 208 -1.38 8.31 2.21
N SER A 209 -2.10 7.20 2.02
CA SER A 209 -3.02 7.04 0.88
C SER A 209 -4.48 7.26 1.24
N ASP A 210 -5.22 7.85 0.32
CA ASP A 210 -6.69 7.83 0.34
C ASP A 210 -7.21 6.44 -0.04
N ARG A 211 -6.60 5.82 -1.08
CA ARG A 211 -6.82 4.42 -1.45
C ARG A 211 -5.51 3.75 -1.82
N VAL A 212 -5.49 2.44 -1.63
CA VAL A 212 -4.37 1.58 -2.00
C VAL A 212 -4.84 0.50 -2.98
N ALA A 213 -4.14 0.37 -4.09
CA ALA A 213 -4.29 -0.74 -5.03
C ALA A 213 -3.23 -1.80 -4.72
N VAL A 214 -3.64 -2.94 -4.19
CA VAL A 214 -2.74 -4.06 -3.89
C VAL A 214 -2.52 -4.87 -5.16
N PHE A 215 -1.29 -4.92 -5.64
CA PHE A 215 -0.88 -5.63 -6.84
C PHE A 215 -0.28 -6.99 -6.52
N ASN A 216 -0.66 -7.99 -7.29
CA ASN A 216 0.02 -9.27 -7.36
C ASN A 216 -0.13 -9.87 -8.76
N ASP A 217 0.92 -10.48 -9.28
CA ASP A 217 0.93 -11.16 -10.58
C ASP A 217 0.28 -10.35 -11.73
N GLY A 218 0.63 -9.07 -11.82
CA GLY A 218 0.15 -8.16 -12.88
C GLY A 218 -1.32 -7.74 -12.78
N ARG A 219 -2.00 -7.98 -11.65
CA ARG A 219 -3.40 -7.65 -11.40
C ARG A 219 -3.58 -6.90 -10.08
N ILE A 220 -4.62 -6.08 -10.00
CA ILE A 220 -5.11 -5.55 -8.72
C ILE A 220 -5.88 -6.65 -8.01
N GLN A 221 -5.45 -7.01 -6.80
CA GLN A 221 -6.09 -7.99 -5.93
C GLN A 221 -7.22 -7.35 -5.10
N GLN A 222 -7.01 -6.11 -4.67
CA GLN A 222 -8.01 -5.30 -3.98
C GLN A 222 -7.67 -3.82 -4.14
N LEU A 223 -8.67 -2.96 -4.27
CA LEU A 223 -8.57 -1.51 -4.30
C LEU A 223 -9.52 -0.95 -3.25
N ALA A 224 -8.99 -0.43 -2.14
CA ALA A 224 -9.78 0.05 -1.01
C ALA A 224 -9.04 1.12 -0.20
N THR A 225 -9.71 1.71 0.79
CA THR A 225 -9.07 2.57 1.79
C THR A 225 -8.15 1.74 2.69
N PRO A 226 -7.14 2.36 3.34
CA PRO A 226 -6.20 1.65 4.23
C PRO A 226 -6.87 0.80 5.31
N ASP A 227 -7.89 1.34 5.97
CA ASP A 227 -8.66 0.65 7.00
C ASP A 227 -9.42 -0.56 6.44
N GLN A 228 -10.06 -0.42 5.27
CA GLN A 228 -10.74 -1.54 4.61
C GLN A 228 -9.77 -2.65 4.20
N LEU A 229 -8.58 -2.32 3.68
CA LEU A 229 -7.57 -3.32 3.32
C LEU A 229 -7.12 -4.15 4.52
N TYR A 230 -6.94 -3.49 5.66
CA TYR A 230 -6.48 -4.15 6.88
C TYR A 230 -7.58 -4.97 7.55
N GLU A 231 -8.76 -4.38 7.72
CA GLU A 231 -9.88 -5.00 8.45
C GLU A 231 -10.74 -5.90 7.56
N GLU A 232 -10.79 -5.63 6.24
CA GLU A 232 -11.70 -6.28 5.30
C GLU A 232 -10.97 -6.82 4.05
N PRO A 233 -9.92 -7.65 4.22
CA PRO A 233 -9.27 -8.27 3.06
C PRO A 233 -10.27 -9.12 2.27
N GLU A 234 -10.23 -8.98 0.93
CA GLU A 234 -11.12 -9.68 0.00
C GLU A 234 -10.63 -11.07 -0.39
N ASN A 235 -9.35 -11.39 -0.15
CA ASN A 235 -8.77 -12.70 -0.46
C ASN A 235 -7.60 -13.03 0.49
N SER A 236 -7.14 -14.27 0.45
CA SER A 236 -6.05 -14.79 1.29
C SER A 236 -4.74 -14.06 1.05
N PHE A 237 -4.42 -13.71 -0.20
CA PHE A 237 -3.20 -12.96 -0.53
C PHE A 237 -3.19 -11.59 0.16
N VAL A 238 -4.26 -10.81 0.06
CA VAL A 238 -4.33 -9.49 0.70
C VAL A 238 -4.27 -9.60 2.21
N ALA A 239 -4.96 -10.59 2.81
CA ALA A 239 -4.94 -10.82 4.24
C ALA A 239 -3.53 -11.10 4.77
N GLN A 240 -2.72 -11.88 4.03
CA GLN A 240 -1.34 -12.23 4.40
C GLN A 240 -0.35 -11.12 4.05
N PHE A 241 -0.57 -10.43 2.94
CA PHE A 241 0.33 -9.40 2.46
C PHE A 241 0.21 -8.10 3.28
N ILE A 242 -0.98 -7.74 3.79
CA ILE A 242 -1.20 -6.52 4.57
C ILE A 242 -1.10 -6.82 6.08
N GLY A 243 -0.01 -6.39 6.70
CA GLY A 243 0.24 -6.61 8.12
C GLY A 243 0.53 -8.07 8.49
N GLU A 244 0.68 -8.34 9.79
CA GLU A 244 0.77 -9.73 10.27
C GLU A 244 -0.62 -10.36 10.33
N ASN A 245 -0.69 -11.67 10.01
CA ASN A 245 -1.94 -12.40 9.96
C ASN A 245 -1.76 -13.84 10.46
N ASN A 246 -2.69 -14.34 11.26
CA ASN A 246 -2.79 -15.73 11.60
C ASN A 246 -3.67 -16.46 10.60
N THR A 247 -3.23 -17.62 10.15
CA THR A 247 -3.96 -18.45 9.20
C THR A 247 -4.21 -19.83 9.78
N LEU A 248 -5.47 -20.26 9.81
CA LEU A 248 -5.87 -21.63 10.16
C LEU A 248 -6.58 -22.26 8.98
N ASN A 249 -6.14 -23.44 8.56
CA ASN A 249 -6.74 -24.15 7.43
C ASN A 249 -7.91 -25.01 7.89
N GLY A 250 -8.94 -25.11 7.05
CA GLY A 250 -10.11 -25.88 7.34
C GLY A 250 -11.04 -26.08 6.14
N THR A 251 -12.22 -26.60 6.43
CA THR A 251 -13.27 -26.88 5.46
C THR A 251 -14.59 -26.27 5.93
N VAL A 252 -15.32 -25.63 5.05
CA VAL A 252 -16.63 -25.05 5.35
C VAL A 252 -17.63 -26.16 5.67
N ALA A 253 -18.05 -26.26 6.93
CA ALA A 253 -19.00 -27.26 7.39
C ALA A 253 -20.46 -26.79 7.25
N LYS A 254 -20.71 -25.49 7.44
CA LYS A 254 -22.03 -24.87 7.26
C LYS A 254 -21.84 -23.45 6.72
N LEU A 255 -22.74 -23.00 5.88
CA LEU A 255 -22.79 -21.64 5.36
C LEU A 255 -24.19 -21.07 5.58
N LYS A 256 -24.24 -19.93 6.27
CA LYS A 256 -25.44 -19.10 6.43
C LYS A 256 -25.09 -17.68 5.99
N ASN A 257 -26.07 -16.86 5.66
CA ASN A 257 -25.92 -15.55 4.99
C ASN A 257 -24.71 -14.71 5.44
N GLU A 258 -24.43 -14.64 6.75
CA GLU A 258 -23.34 -13.81 7.30
C GLU A 258 -22.32 -14.61 8.13
N THR A 259 -22.46 -15.94 8.18
CA THR A 259 -21.60 -16.79 9.01
C THR A 259 -21.24 -18.07 8.28
N ALA A 260 -19.96 -18.36 8.20
CA ALA A 260 -19.41 -19.64 7.80
C ALA A 260 -18.93 -20.39 9.06
N THR A 261 -19.44 -21.60 9.27
CA THR A 261 -18.91 -22.53 10.28
C THR A 261 -17.81 -23.36 9.61
N VAL A 262 -16.57 -23.20 10.05
CA VAL A 262 -15.40 -23.90 9.51
C VAL A 262 -14.94 -24.96 10.49
N LYS A 263 -14.78 -26.18 9.99
CA LYS A 263 -14.07 -27.27 10.70
C LYS A 263 -12.60 -27.17 10.34
N LEU A 264 -11.76 -26.86 11.32
CA LEU A 264 -10.30 -26.79 11.17
C LEU A 264 -9.74 -28.20 10.91
N ASP A 265 -8.56 -28.27 10.30
CA ASP A 265 -7.87 -29.54 10.02
C ASP A 265 -7.50 -30.30 11.31
N SER A 266 -7.32 -29.58 12.42
CA SER A 266 -7.12 -30.12 13.78
C SER A 266 -8.38 -30.67 14.44
N GLY A 267 -9.56 -30.40 13.88
CA GLY A 267 -10.86 -30.92 14.30
C GLY A 267 -11.79 -29.95 15.00
N GLU A 268 -11.28 -28.80 15.48
CA GLU A 268 -12.07 -27.75 16.12
C GLU A 268 -13.02 -27.08 15.12
N VAL A 269 -14.08 -26.48 15.65
CA VAL A 269 -15.09 -25.80 14.84
C VAL A 269 -15.19 -24.36 15.27
N ILE A 270 -15.09 -23.44 14.31
CA ILE A 270 -15.16 -22.00 14.53
C ILE A 270 -16.13 -21.35 13.54
N ASP A 271 -16.79 -20.29 13.99
CA ASP A 271 -17.61 -19.44 13.14
C ASP A 271 -16.81 -18.20 12.73
N CYS A 272 -16.94 -17.80 11.45
CA CYS A 272 -16.25 -16.65 10.88
C CYS A 272 -17.10 -15.98 9.80
N LYS A 273 -16.74 -14.75 9.41
CA LYS A 273 -17.38 -14.04 8.30
C LYS A 273 -16.98 -14.70 6.97
N PRO A 274 -17.91 -15.19 6.15
CA PRO A 274 -17.57 -15.69 4.80
C PRO A 274 -17.22 -14.51 3.89
N VAL A 275 -16.14 -14.63 3.10
CA VAL A 275 -15.73 -13.63 2.11
C VAL A 275 -15.68 -14.28 0.73
N ASN A 276 -14.69 -15.09 0.44
CA ASN A 276 -14.54 -15.79 -0.85
C ASN A 276 -14.81 -17.29 -0.72
N VAL A 277 -15.84 -17.65 0.06
CA VAL A 277 -16.32 -19.02 0.21
C VAL A 277 -17.79 -19.07 -0.15
N SER A 278 -18.18 -20.00 -1.02
CA SER A 278 -19.51 -20.05 -1.61
C SER A 278 -20.25 -21.37 -1.38
N THR A 279 -19.54 -22.44 -1.03
CA THR A 279 -20.12 -23.78 -0.91
C THR A 279 -19.68 -24.52 0.34
N VAL A 280 -20.59 -25.36 0.89
CA VAL A 280 -20.24 -26.31 1.96
C VAL A 280 -19.32 -27.39 1.40
N GLY A 281 -18.28 -27.75 2.15
CA GLY A 281 -17.24 -28.69 1.73
C GLY A 281 -16.04 -28.02 1.05
N GLU A 282 -16.10 -26.71 0.76
CA GLU A 282 -15.00 -25.94 0.19
C GLU A 282 -13.86 -25.77 1.19
N ARG A 283 -12.60 -25.87 0.71
CA ARG A 283 -11.42 -25.56 1.49
C ARG A 283 -11.31 -24.06 1.71
N THR A 284 -10.91 -23.67 2.92
CA THR A 284 -10.81 -22.26 3.28
C THR A 284 -9.63 -22.02 4.22
N GLN A 285 -9.11 -20.79 4.17
CA GLN A 285 -8.21 -20.24 5.16
C GLN A 285 -8.97 -19.28 6.07
N VAL A 286 -8.91 -19.52 7.37
CA VAL A 286 -9.44 -18.60 8.36
C VAL A 286 -8.35 -17.62 8.76
N SER A 287 -8.58 -16.34 8.48
CA SER A 287 -7.68 -15.22 8.75
C SER A 287 -8.07 -14.53 10.05
N ILE A 288 -7.09 -14.27 10.93
CA ILE A 288 -7.27 -13.62 12.23
C ILE A 288 -6.09 -12.70 12.51
N ARG A 289 -6.36 -11.43 12.78
CA ARG A 289 -5.30 -10.47 13.14
C ARG A 289 -4.72 -10.77 14.52
N PRO A 290 -3.39 -10.71 14.72
CA PRO A 290 -2.73 -11.02 16.00
C PRO A 290 -3.22 -10.19 17.19
N GLU A 291 -3.57 -8.94 16.98
CA GLU A 291 -4.08 -8.02 18.01
C GLU A 291 -5.57 -8.20 18.33
N ARG A 292 -6.28 -9.04 17.55
CA ARG A 292 -7.69 -9.39 17.78
C ARG A 292 -7.86 -10.65 18.66
N VAL A 293 -6.73 -11.29 18.99
CA VAL A 293 -6.70 -12.49 19.84
C VAL A 293 -6.43 -12.09 21.29
N GLU A 294 -7.30 -12.52 22.19
CA GLU A 294 -7.18 -12.30 23.63
C GLU A 294 -6.55 -13.52 24.33
N LEU A 295 -5.59 -13.26 25.22
CA LEU A 295 -4.96 -14.27 26.09
C LEU A 295 -5.74 -14.48 27.40
N ASN A 296 -6.77 -13.67 27.66
CA ASN A 296 -7.56 -13.72 28.87
C ASN A 296 -9.05 -13.88 28.54
N LYS A 297 -9.57 -15.09 28.84
CA LYS A 297 -10.98 -15.43 28.62
C LYS A 297 -11.98 -14.44 29.24
N LYS A 298 -11.63 -13.77 30.34
CA LYS A 298 -12.51 -12.79 31.02
C LYS A 298 -12.73 -11.51 30.20
N ARG A 299 -11.88 -11.25 29.20
CA ARG A 299 -12.00 -10.10 28.31
C ARG A 299 -12.80 -10.40 27.02
N LEU A 300 -13.14 -11.66 26.81
CA LEU A 300 -13.87 -12.07 25.62
C LEU A 300 -15.35 -11.74 25.71
N PRO A 301 -15.97 -11.19 24.66
CA PRO A 301 -17.40 -11.00 24.59
C PRO A 301 -18.14 -12.36 24.58
N PRO A 302 -19.43 -12.38 24.98
CA PRO A 302 -20.24 -13.58 24.88
C PRO A 302 -20.28 -14.12 23.45
N GLY A 303 -20.20 -15.45 23.29
CA GLY A 303 -20.18 -16.11 21.97
C GLY A 303 -18.82 -16.15 21.28
N SER A 304 -17.73 -15.72 21.95
CA SER A 304 -16.37 -15.84 21.43
C SER A 304 -15.92 -17.29 21.34
N HIS A 305 -15.05 -17.56 20.34
CA HIS A 305 -14.35 -18.84 20.24
C HIS A 305 -13.19 -18.88 21.23
N THR A 306 -12.91 -20.07 21.76
CA THR A 306 -11.72 -20.33 22.58
C THR A 306 -11.03 -21.60 22.10
N LEU A 307 -9.70 -21.55 22.02
CA LEU A 307 -8.84 -22.69 21.72
C LEU A 307 -7.75 -22.80 22.77
N THR A 308 -7.30 -24.05 22.99
CA THR A 308 -6.10 -24.31 23.80
C THR A 308 -4.86 -24.03 22.95
N ALA A 309 -3.92 -23.29 23.51
CA ALA A 309 -2.64 -22.94 22.89
C ALA A 309 -1.47 -23.33 23.80
N GLU A 310 -0.35 -23.70 23.21
CA GLU A 310 0.93 -23.86 23.90
C GLU A 310 1.86 -22.71 23.56
N VAL A 311 2.43 -22.05 24.55
CA VAL A 311 3.39 -20.97 24.37
C VAL A 311 4.71 -21.53 23.84
N LEU A 312 5.13 -21.09 22.66
CA LEU A 312 6.42 -21.43 22.07
C LEU A 312 7.47 -20.37 22.37
N GLU A 313 7.09 -19.09 22.28
CA GLU A 313 8.00 -17.98 22.45
C GLU A 313 7.26 -16.73 22.94
N PHE A 314 7.93 -15.94 23.81
CA PHE A 314 7.41 -14.68 24.35
C PHE A 314 8.43 -13.57 24.16
N ILE A 315 8.17 -12.62 23.27
CA ILE A 315 9.11 -11.57 22.85
C ILE A 315 8.62 -10.21 23.33
N TYR A 316 9.51 -9.48 24.02
CA TYR A 316 9.30 -8.08 24.37
C TYR A 316 9.76 -7.16 23.24
N MET A 317 8.86 -6.32 22.72
CA MET A 317 9.14 -5.41 21.61
C MET A 317 9.03 -3.91 22.01
N GLY A 318 8.99 -3.62 23.31
CA GLY A 318 8.84 -2.27 23.84
C GLY A 318 7.38 -1.94 24.18
N ASP A 319 6.63 -1.44 23.25
CA ASP A 319 5.22 -1.07 23.39
C ASP A 319 4.24 -2.26 23.37
N VAL A 320 4.66 -3.38 22.77
CA VAL A 320 3.88 -4.61 22.68
C VAL A 320 4.69 -5.83 23.07
N PHE A 321 4.00 -6.88 23.48
CA PHE A 321 4.51 -8.26 23.55
C PHE A 321 4.02 -9.04 22.35
N ARG A 322 4.92 -9.81 21.73
CA ARG A 322 4.63 -10.75 20.65
C ARG A 322 4.79 -12.16 21.19
N THR A 323 3.69 -12.90 21.23
CA THR A 323 3.68 -14.29 21.71
C THR A 323 3.45 -15.21 20.52
N ARG A 324 4.37 -16.17 20.30
CA ARG A 324 4.19 -17.23 19.31
C ARG A 324 3.65 -18.48 20.01
N LEU A 325 2.60 -19.01 19.45
CA LEU A 325 1.82 -20.10 20.03
C LEU A 325 1.71 -21.27 19.03
N ARG A 326 1.60 -22.48 19.59
CA ARG A 326 1.06 -23.62 18.84
C ARG A 326 -0.45 -23.68 19.05
N VAL A 327 -1.20 -23.55 17.95
CA VAL A 327 -2.68 -23.53 17.96
C VAL A 327 -3.20 -24.38 16.81
N ALA A 328 -4.10 -25.30 17.08
CA ALA A 328 -4.79 -26.10 16.04
C ALA A 328 -3.80 -26.75 15.03
N GLY A 329 -2.63 -27.19 15.51
CA GLY A 329 -1.59 -27.82 14.69
C GLY A 329 -0.66 -26.84 13.96
N SER A 330 -0.86 -25.53 14.07
CA SER A 330 0.06 -24.50 13.55
C SER A 330 1.03 -24.03 14.63
N ASP A 331 2.32 -23.90 14.31
CA ASP A 331 3.37 -23.39 15.20
C ASP A 331 3.64 -21.88 15.00
N ASP A 332 2.96 -21.24 14.05
CA ASP A 332 3.17 -19.85 13.68
C ASP A 332 1.98 -18.93 14.04
N PHE A 333 1.20 -19.33 15.05
CA PHE A 333 0.11 -18.51 15.53
C PHE A 333 0.63 -17.40 16.46
N ILE A 334 0.37 -16.14 16.12
CA ILE A 334 0.93 -14.98 16.81
C ILE A 334 -0.19 -14.23 17.55
N VAL A 335 0.11 -13.79 18.77
CA VAL A 335 -0.73 -12.88 19.53
C VAL A 335 0.07 -11.64 19.89
N LYS A 336 -0.50 -10.47 19.65
CA LYS A 336 0.07 -9.18 20.05
C LYS A 336 -0.74 -8.57 21.18
N THR A 337 -0.09 -8.34 22.32
CA THR A 337 -0.69 -7.67 23.47
C THR A 337 0.08 -6.41 23.82
N ARG A 338 -0.64 -5.36 24.25
CA ARG A 338 0.01 -4.12 24.69
C ARG A 338 0.85 -4.37 25.94
N ASN A 339 2.00 -3.71 26.02
CA ASN A 339 2.79 -3.69 27.24
C ASN A 339 2.05 -2.82 28.28
N SER A 340 1.39 -3.45 29.25
CA SER A 340 0.67 -2.83 30.35
C SER A 340 1.18 -3.34 31.68
N SER A 341 0.96 -2.59 32.77
CA SER A 341 1.38 -2.94 34.13
C SER A 341 0.81 -4.28 34.63
N ASP A 342 -0.33 -4.70 34.06
CA ASP A 342 -1.05 -5.93 34.47
C ASP A 342 -0.64 -7.14 33.58
N GLN A 343 0.31 -6.97 32.68
CA GLN A 343 0.69 -8.03 31.74
C GLN A 343 1.48 -9.15 32.44
N VAL A 344 0.93 -10.34 32.41
CA VAL A 344 1.61 -11.55 32.90
C VAL A 344 2.60 -12.03 31.83
N ARG A 345 3.84 -12.26 32.22
CA ARG A 345 4.83 -12.92 31.34
C ARG A 345 4.49 -14.40 31.26
N LEU A 346 4.42 -14.87 30.02
CA LEU A 346 4.20 -16.28 29.70
C LEU A 346 5.52 -17.01 29.51
N ASN A 347 5.57 -18.28 29.89
CA ASN A 347 6.76 -19.11 29.75
C ASN A 347 6.59 -20.11 28.61
N PRO A 348 7.64 -20.43 27.83
CA PRO A 348 7.59 -21.50 26.85
C PRO A 348 7.14 -22.83 27.47
N GLY A 349 6.27 -23.56 26.77
CA GLY A 349 5.65 -24.81 27.24
C GLY A 349 4.38 -24.59 28.08
N GLU A 350 4.03 -23.37 28.45
CA GLU A 350 2.81 -23.08 29.19
C GLU A 350 1.58 -23.26 28.28
N LYS A 351 0.56 -23.97 28.81
CA LYS A 351 -0.73 -24.12 28.15
C LYS A 351 -1.69 -23.04 28.60
N ILE A 352 -2.24 -22.32 27.65
CA ILE A 352 -3.16 -21.21 27.88
C ILE A 352 -4.42 -21.36 27.04
N GLU A 353 -5.51 -20.71 27.45
CA GLU A 353 -6.68 -20.52 26.60
C GLU A 353 -6.57 -19.16 25.90
N ILE A 354 -6.71 -19.17 24.58
CA ILE A 354 -6.82 -17.97 23.74
C ILE A 354 -8.22 -17.88 23.14
N GLY A 355 -8.63 -16.68 22.73
CA GLY A 355 -9.92 -16.56 22.08
C GLY A 355 -10.09 -15.25 21.30
N TRP A 356 -11.15 -15.22 20.51
CA TRP A 356 -11.53 -14.07 19.68
C TRP A 356 -13.02 -14.07 19.38
N SER A 357 -13.55 -12.89 18.99
CA SER A 357 -14.91 -12.77 18.49
C SER A 357 -15.05 -13.37 17.07
N PRO A 358 -16.16 -14.06 16.74
CA PRO A 358 -16.44 -14.52 15.38
C PRO A 358 -16.36 -13.40 14.32
N SER A 359 -16.68 -12.17 14.70
CA SER A 359 -16.58 -11.01 13.80
C SER A 359 -15.15 -10.61 13.44
N CYS A 360 -14.15 -11.06 14.22
CA CYS A 360 -12.74 -10.75 14.00
C CYS A 360 -12.03 -11.75 13.08
N CYS A 361 -12.70 -12.79 12.63
CA CYS A 361 -12.13 -13.78 11.73
C CYS A 361 -12.91 -13.88 10.42
N ARG A 362 -12.19 -14.21 9.33
CA ARG A 362 -12.72 -14.28 7.97
C ARG A 362 -12.38 -15.62 7.34
N ALA A 363 -13.36 -16.26 6.71
CA ALA A 363 -13.15 -17.41 5.85
C ALA A 363 -12.87 -16.92 4.43
N LEU A 364 -11.63 -17.09 4.00
CA LEU A 364 -11.12 -16.65 2.71
C LEU A 364 -10.91 -17.85 1.78
N ASP A 365 -10.65 -17.58 0.50
CA ASP A 365 -10.19 -18.58 -0.45
C ASP A 365 -9.01 -19.37 0.09
N ALA A 366 -8.97 -20.68 -0.16
CA ALA A 366 -7.76 -21.44 0.08
C ALA A 366 -6.73 -21.00 -0.97
N GLU A 367 -5.55 -20.53 -0.53
CA GLU A 367 -4.45 -20.30 -1.48
C GLU A 367 -4.22 -21.57 -2.30
N SER A 368 -4.22 -21.43 -3.62
CA SER A 368 -3.63 -22.42 -4.48
C SER A 368 -2.14 -22.44 -4.14
N ILE A 369 -1.71 -23.40 -3.32
CA ILE A 369 -0.30 -23.66 -3.05
C ILE A 369 0.29 -24.05 -4.41
N ASN A 370 0.75 -23.08 -5.18
CA ASN A 370 1.67 -23.34 -6.26
C ASN A 370 2.99 -23.71 -5.61
N ILE A 371 3.15 -25.02 -5.38
CA ILE A 371 4.41 -25.68 -5.00
C ILE A 371 5.39 -25.56 -6.18
#